data_ff69a357a5a1ffc1f63fa550cc30e75e
#
_entry.id   ff69a357a5a1ffc1f63fa550cc30e75e
#
_cell.length_a   1.000
_cell.length_b   1.000
_cell.length_c   1.000
_cell.angle_alpha   90.00
_cell.angle_beta   90.00
_cell.angle_gamma   90.00
#
_symmetry.space_group_name_H-M   'P 1'
#
loop_
_entity.id
_entity.type
_entity.pdbx_description
1 polymer ?
#
loop_
_entity_poly.entity_id
_entity_poly.type
_entity_poly.pdbx_seq_one_letter_code
_entity_poly.pdbx_strand_id
1 'polypeptide(L)'
;MKQARRLHHIFDLKRDERLSAIGDGLEHLGTHIEQLMASIEQLLRKGQKSAAGALQAICLEESAKVLILLDITRTHDQRIARKGCDYFYSHLPRLIYAKVHSSNPADFGEIEGYLTWLRPSHYLDGPNDVDWIWRNELLRTRENALYVDYEETDDGYMWTGGDPDQFYIETAATRLVLAMKRAGLLTERGARAAAAAWKVAEFDSGTRWEFCRDKAREVLEAALPSDTVPSESLRDDVHLILEKWTFPLLSLDLKEEPVSMETLKERQDRYLSRQYGTDDYY
;
A
#
# COMPACT_ATOMS: atom_id res chain seq x y z
N MET A 1 -13.63 18.92 17.43
CA MET A 1 -13.77 17.59 18.08
C MET A 1 -12.78 16.66 17.40
N LYS A 2 -11.79 16.09 18.14
CA LYS A 2 -10.97 15.02 17.59
C LYS A 2 -11.88 13.80 17.38
N GLN A 3 -12.05 13.36 16.14
CA GLN A 3 -12.71 12.10 15.87
C GLN A 3 -11.96 10.99 16.63
N ALA A 4 -12.70 10.22 17.40
CA ALA A 4 -12.11 9.14 18.18
C ALA A 4 -11.77 7.99 17.23
N ARG A 5 -10.55 8.01 16.68
CA ARG A 5 -9.97 6.91 15.92
C ARG A 5 -9.69 5.77 16.88
N ARG A 6 -10.50 4.70 16.86
CA ARG A 6 -10.55 3.71 17.94
C ARG A 6 -10.16 2.30 17.55
N LEU A 7 -9.49 2.11 16.40
CA LEU A 7 -9.10 0.76 15.98
C LEU A 7 -8.25 0.05 17.06
N HIS A 8 -7.46 0.78 17.85
CA HIS A 8 -6.69 0.21 18.96
C HIS A 8 -7.54 -0.61 19.96
N HIS A 9 -8.84 -0.29 20.11
CA HIS A 9 -9.73 -1.04 21.01
C HIS A 9 -9.99 -2.48 20.58
N ILE A 10 -9.72 -2.86 19.33
CA ILE A 10 -9.80 -4.27 18.93
C ILE A 10 -8.84 -5.16 19.73
N PHE A 11 -7.75 -4.60 20.26
CA PHE A 11 -6.80 -5.33 21.09
C PHE A 11 -7.23 -5.50 22.55
N ASP A 12 -8.29 -4.80 22.98
CA ASP A 12 -8.92 -5.00 24.29
C ASP A 12 -9.89 -6.19 24.24
N LEU A 13 -10.27 -6.64 23.06
CA LEU A 13 -11.13 -7.79 22.84
C LEU A 13 -10.35 -9.12 22.99
N LYS A 14 -11.04 -10.17 23.37
CA LYS A 14 -10.52 -11.53 23.29
C LYS A 14 -10.21 -11.87 21.83
N ARG A 15 -9.31 -12.83 21.62
CA ARG A 15 -8.83 -13.18 20.27
C ARG A 15 -9.96 -13.46 19.28
N ASP A 16 -10.96 -14.24 19.69
CA ASP A 16 -12.08 -14.62 18.80
C ASP A 16 -12.98 -13.44 18.48
N GLU A 17 -13.31 -12.61 19.48
CA GLU A 17 -14.08 -11.39 19.30
C GLU A 17 -13.33 -10.38 18.40
N ARG A 18 -12.02 -10.29 18.57
CA ARG A 18 -11.17 -9.46 17.71
C ARG A 18 -11.18 -9.93 16.26
N LEU A 19 -11.07 -11.23 16.00
CA LEU A 19 -11.13 -11.76 14.64
C LEU A 19 -12.50 -11.55 14.00
N SER A 20 -13.58 -11.66 14.78
CA SER A 20 -14.93 -11.33 14.33
C SER A 20 -15.03 -9.83 13.96
N ALA A 21 -14.59 -8.93 14.85
CA ALA A 21 -14.63 -7.49 14.60
C ALA A 21 -13.76 -7.08 13.38
N ILE A 22 -12.63 -7.76 13.17
CA ILE A 22 -11.80 -7.55 11.96
C ILE A 22 -12.56 -8.07 10.73
N GLY A 23 -13.20 -9.23 10.80
CA GLY A 23 -14.03 -9.78 9.71
C GLY A 23 -15.12 -8.79 9.27
N ASP A 24 -15.86 -8.24 10.22
CA ASP A 24 -16.87 -7.19 9.96
C ASP A 24 -16.25 -5.97 9.26
N GLY A 25 -15.09 -5.53 9.72
CA GLY A 25 -14.34 -4.42 9.10
C GLY A 25 -13.92 -4.71 7.67
N LEU A 26 -13.44 -5.93 7.39
CA LEU A 26 -13.05 -6.40 6.06
C LEU A 26 -14.23 -6.41 5.09
N GLU A 27 -15.40 -6.91 5.53
CA GLU A 27 -16.62 -6.93 4.72
C GLU A 27 -17.10 -5.52 4.37
N HIS A 28 -17.11 -4.61 5.35
CA HIS A 28 -17.49 -3.22 5.14
C HIS A 28 -16.54 -2.51 4.16
N LEU A 29 -15.22 -2.65 4.36
CA LEU A 29 -14.23 -2.07 3.46
C LEU A 29 -14.33 -2.65 2.05
N GLY A 30 -14.45 -3.97 1.93
CA GLY A 30 -14.60 -4.63 0.62
C GLY A 30 -15.84 -4.15 -0.14
N THR A 31 -16.97 -3.95 0.55
CA THR A 31 -18.20 -3.41 -0.05
C THR A 31 -18.04 -1.94 -0.46
N HIS A 32 -17.37 -1.15 0.38
CA HIS A 32 -17.10 0.27 0.07
C HIS A 32 -16.19 0.40 -1.16
N ILE A 33 -15.16 -0.42 -1.27
CA ILE A 33 -14.24 -0.44 -2.42
C ILE A 33 -14.97 -0.80 -3.72
N GLU A 34 -15.87 -1.79 -3.71
CA GLU A 34 -16.70 -2.09 -4.90
C GLU A 34 -17.56 -0.90 -5.33
N GLN A 35 -18.18 -0.20 -4.37
CA GLN A 35 -18.99 0.99 -4.66
C GLN A 35 -18.16 2.14 -5.24
N LEU A 36 -16.94 2.35 -4.70
CA LEU A 36 -15.99 3.31 -5.25
C LEU A 36 -15.61 2.96 -6.68
N MET A 37 -15.26 1.70 -6.96
CA MET A 37 -14.90 1.25 -8.31
C MET A 37 -16.05 1.43 -9.30
N ALA A 38 -17.27 1.08 -8.93
CA ALA A 38 -18.45 1.31 -9.78
C ALA A 38 -18.67 2.81 -10.08
N SER A 39 -18.40 3.68 -9.10
CA SER A 39 -18.49 5.14 -9.28
C SER A 39 -17.39 5.66 -10.20
N ILE A 40 -16.14 5.19 -10.02
CA ILE A 40 -15.00 5.52 -10.88
C ILE A 40 -15.31 5.17 -12.34
N GLU A 41 -15.80 3.97 -12.61
CA GLU A 41 -16.16 3.53 -13.96
C GLU A 41 -17.25 4.41 -14.60
N GLN A 42 -18.26 4.83 -13.81
CA GLN A 42 -19.31 5.73 -14.30
C GLN A 42 -18.76 7.11 -14.65
N LEU A 43 -17.87 7.67 -13.83
CA LEU A 43 -17.21 8.95 -14.08
C LEU A 43 -16.36 8.90 -15.35
N LEU A 44 -15.58 7.84 -15.52
CA LEU A 44 -14.75 7.64 -16.72
C LEU A 44 -15.60 7.53 -17.99
N ARG A 45 -16.71 6.78 -17.95
CA ARG A 45 -17.67 6.71 -19.08
C ARG A 45 -18.24 8.06 -19.45
N LYS A 46 -18.33 8.99 -18.51
CA LYS A 46 -18.79 10.38 -18.72
C LYS A 46 -17.65 11.36 -19.03
N GLY A 47 -16.41 10.90 -19.15
CA GLY A 47 -15.24 11.75 -19.40
C GLY A 47 -14.81 12.59 -18.19
N GLN A 48 -15.33 12.32 -16.99
CA GLN A 48 -15.00 13.06 -15.75
C GLN A 48 -13.74 12.49 -15.09
N LYS A 49 -12.62 12.60 -15.78
CA LYS A 49 -11.36 11.96 -15.40
C LYS A 49 -10.81 12.44 -14.05
N SER A 50 -10.79 13.76 -13.79
CA SER A 50 -10.26 14.31 -12.52
C SER A 50 -11.05 13.80 -11.31
N ALA A 51 -12.38 13.75 -11.38
CA ALA A 51 -13.21 13.21 -10.31
C ALA A 51 -12.97 11.69 -10.14
N ALA A 52 -12.80 10.96 -11.24
CA ALA A 52 -12.43 9.54 -11.20
C ALA A 52 -11.06 9.32 -10.52
N GLY A 53 -10.06 10.15 -10.84
CA GLY A 53 -8.73 10.11 -10.24
C GLY A 53 -8.77 10.35 -8.74
N ALA A 54 -9.53 11.35 -8.28
CA ALA A 54 -9.71 11.62 -6.86
C ALA A 54 -10.33 10.43 -6.11
N LEU A 55 -11.39 9.82 -6.67
CA LEU A 55 -11.97 8.60 -6.08
C LEU A 55 -11.03 7.41 -6.13
N GLN A 56 -10.18 7.31 -7.15
CA GLN A 56 -9.20 6.26 -7.27
C GLN A 56 -8.12 6.34 -6.19
N ALA A 57 -7.63 7.55 -5.87
CA ALA A 57 -6.70 7.76 -4.77
C ALA A 57 -7.32 7.31 -3.42
N ILE A 58 -8.59 7.63 -3.19
CA ILE A 58 -9.33 7.17 -2.00
C ILE A 58 -9.46 5.63 -2.02
N CYS A 59 -9.86 5.06 -3.15
CA CYS A 59 -10.04 3.60 -3.30
C CYS A 59 -8.75 2.83 -3.02
N LEU A 60 -7.61 3.36 -3.47
CA LEU A 60 -6.29 2.79 -3.20
C LEU A 60 -5.98 2.75 -1.70
N GLU A 61 -6.24 3.85 -0.99
CA GLU A 61 -6.02 3.91 0.44
C GLU A 61 -6.99 3.01 1.23
N GLU A 62 -8.24 2.87 0.80
CA GLU A 62 -9.19 1.92 1.40
C GLU A 62 -8.76 0.47 1.14
N SER A 63 -8.22 0.16 -0.04
CA SER A 63 -7.64 -1.16 -0.34
C SER A 63 -6.45 -1.48 0.57
N ALA A 64 -5.58 -0.51 0.83
CA ALA A 64 -4.49 -0.66 1.77
C ALA A 64 -4.97 -0.94 3.20
N LYS A 65 -6.08 -0.34 3.64
CA LYS A 65 -6.67 -0.64 4.95
C LYS A 65 -7.10 -2.10 5.09
N VAL A 66 -7.63 -2.69 4.04
CA VAL A 66 -7.94 -4.14 4.00
C VAL A 66 -6.68 -4.96 4.23
N LEU A 67 -5.61 -4.66 3.49
CA LEU A 67 -4.33 -5.36 3.61
C LEU A 67 -3.72 -5.20 5.01
N ILE A 68 -3.80 -4.01 5.61
CA ILE A 68 -3.37 -3.76 7.00
C ILE A 68 -4.18 -4.58 7.99
N LEU A 69 -5.51 -4.68 7.86
CA LEU A 69 -6.34 -5.50 8.75
C LEU A 69 -5.99 -6.99 8.63
N LEU A 70 -5.75 -7.48 7.41
CA LEU A 70 -5.29 -8.84 7.20
C LEU A 70 -3.90 -9.05 7.83
N ASP A 71 -2.99 -8.08 7.78
CA ASP A 71 -1.70 -8.17 8.43
C ASP A 71 -1.79 -8.18 9.94
N ILE A 72 -2.73 -7.45 10.53
CA ILE A 72 -3.03 -7.54 11.97
C ILE A 72 -3.41 -8.99 12.34
N THR A 73 -4.15 -9.71 11.48
CA THR A 73 -4.49 -11.11 11.73
C THR A 73 -3.32 -12.06 11.54
N ARG A 74 -2.45 -11.79 10.56
CA ARG A 74 -1.27 -12.59 10.21
C ARG A 74 -0.10 -12.41 11.19
N THR A 75 -0.08 -11.32 11.97
CA THR A 75 1.02 -10.99 12.88
C THR A 75 0.73 -11.53 14.28
N HIS A 76 1.58 -12.48 14.74
CA HIS A 76 1.38 -13.11 16.05
C HIS A 76 1.80 -12.21 17.22
N ASP A 77 2.90 -11.46 17.09
CA ASP A 77 3.33 -10.51 18.12
C ASP A 77 2.36 -9.32 18.18
N GLN A 78 1.64 -9.22 19.31
CA GLN A 78 0.64 -8.17 19.50
C GLN A 78 1.25 -6.75 19.52
N ARG A 79 2.52 -6.60 19.89
CA ARG A 79 3.19 -5.28 19.88
C ARG A 79 3.41 -4.82 18.45
N ILE A 80 3.81 -5.76 17.58
CA ILE A 80 3.96 -5.49 16.14
C ILE A 80 2.59 -5.27 15.51
N ALA A 81 1.61 -6.13 15.80
CA ALA A 81 0.25 -6.00 15.24
C ALA A 81 -0.42 -4.66 15.60
N ARG A 82 -0.15 -4.09 16.79
CA ARG A 82 -0.67 -2.77 17.20
C ARG A 82 -0.18 -1.62 16.32
N LYS A 83 1.00 -1.72 15.66
CA LYS A 83 1.46 -0.72 14.69
C LYS A 83 0.48 -0.57 13.53
N GLY A 84 -0.21 -1.66 13.15
CA GLY A 84 -1.24 -1.63 12.12
C GLY A 84 -2.36 -0.63 12.40
N CYS A 85 -2.68 -0.37 13.68
CA CYS A 85 -3.67 0.66 14.02
C CYS A 85 -3.23 2.07 13.65
N ASP A 86 -1.94 2.39 13.79
CA ASP A 86 -1.40 3.68 13.39
C ASP A 86 -1.32 3.78 11.86
N TYR A 87 -0.85 2.72 11.21
CA TYR A 87 -0.74 2.64 9.74
C TYR A 87 -2.10 2.73 9.06
N PHE A 88 -3.15 2.16 9.67
CA PHE A 88 -4.52 2.23 9.18
C PHE A 88 -5.04 3.67 9.01
N TYR A 89 -4.53 4.63 9.80
CA TYR A 89 -4.95 6.03 9.75
C TYR A 89 -3.95 6.97 9.07
N SER A 90 -2.77 6.48 8.70
CA SER A 90 -1.69 7.29 8.15
C SER A 90 -1.61 7.11 6.63
N HIS A 91 -1.49 8.22 5.88
CA HIS A 91 -1.50 8.19 4.41
C HIS A 91 -0.30 7.45 3.85
N LEU A 92 0.93 7.84 4.24
CA LEU A 92 2.14 7.22 3.67
C LEU A 92 2.21 5.70 3.90
N PRO A 93 1.97 5.15 5.10
CA PRO A 93 1.89 3.71 5.30
C PRO A 93 0.88 3.01 4.38
N ARG A 94 -0.32 3.58 4.19
CA ARG A 94 -1.32 3.01 3.26
C ARG A 94 -0.82 3.00 1.82
N LEU A 95 -0.19 4.08 1.36
CA LEU A 95 0.38 4.17 0.02
C LEU A 95 1.54 3.19 -0.17
N ILE A 96 2.39 3.01 0.85
CA ILE A 96 3.45 1.99 0.85
C ILE A 96 2.85 0.58 0.74
N TYR A 97 1.80 0.26 1.53
CA TYR A 97 1.09 -1.00 1.40
C TYR A 97 0.59 -1.26 -0.02
N ALA A 98 -0.05 -0.27 -0.62
CA ALA A 98 -0.54 -0.37 -1.98
C ALA A 98 0.60 -0.55 -3.00
N LYS A 99 1.72 0.18 -2.84
CA LYS A 99 2.88 0.10 -3.72
C LYS A 99 3.55 -1.28 -3.64
N VAL A 100 3.81 -1.78 -2.43
CA VAL A 100 4.45 -3.09 -2.22
C VAL A 100 3.60 -4.22 -2.79
N HIS A 101 2.27 -4.24 -2.54
CA HIS A 101 1.38 -5.25 -3.09
C HIS A 101 1.11 -5.09 -4.61
N SER A 102 1.55 -3.99 -5.21
CA SER A 102 1.56 -3.79 -6.66
C SER A 102 2.88 -4.18 -7.31
N SER A 103 3.94 -4.37 -6.52
CA SER A 103 5.24 -4.87 -6.97
C SER A 103 5.29 -6.42 -6.94
N ASN A 104 6.42 -6.98 -7.36
CA ASN A 104 6.71 -8.42 -7.29
C ASN A 104 8.07 -8.59 -6.61
N PRO A 105 8.17 -8.38 -5.29
CA PRO A 105 9.44 -8.55 -4.59
C PRO A 105 9.86 -10.02 -4.61
N ALA A 106 11.13 -10.29 -4.90
CA ALA A 106 11.68 -11.63 -4.93
C ALA A 106 11.81 -12.24 -3.53
N ASP A 107 12.05 -11.39 -2.53
CA ASP A 107 12.20 -11.76 -1.12
C ASP A 107 11.80 -10.60 -0.20
N PHE A 108 11.86 -10.84 1.12
CA PHE A 108 11.52 -9.81 2.10
C PHE A 108 12.57 -8.68 2.17
N GLY A 109 13.85 -8.98 1.90
CA GLY A 109 14.92 -7.98 1.88
C GLY A 109 14.75 -6.95 0.76
N GLU A 110 14.18 -7.35 -0.37
CA GLU A 110 13.84 -6.41 -1.44
C GLU A 110 12.75 -5.42 -1.00
N ILE A 111 11.78 -5.87 -0.19
CA ILE A 111 10.78 -4.97 0.40
C ILE A 111 11.45 -3.97 1.36
N GLU A 112 12.37 -4.44 2.20
CA GLU A 112 13.16 -3.56 3.07
C GLU A 112 13.94 -2.52 2.25
N GLY A 113 14.53 -2.94 1.12
CA GLY A 113 15.19 -2.07 0.15
C GLY A 113 14.25 -1.01 -0.43
N TYR A 114 13.03 -1.36 -0.81
CA TYR A 114 12.05 -0.39 -1.32
C TYR A 114 11.73 0.72 -0.31
N LEU A 115 11.71 0.42 0.99
CA LEU A 115 11.39 1.41 2.00
C LEU A 115 12.43 2.54 2.09
N THR A 116 13.68 2.29 1.70
CA THR A 116 14.73 3.32 1.65
C THR A 116 14.41 4.44 0.66
N TRP A 117 13.55 4.16 -0.33
CA TRP A 117 13.11 5.13 -1.34
C TRP A 117 11.68 5.63 -1.10
N LEU A 118 10.82 4.80 -0.52
CA LEU A 118 9.41 5.13 -0.33
C LEU A 118 9.14 5.99 0.91
N ARG A 119 10.01 5.95 1.93
CA ARG A 119 9.82 6.65 3.21
C ARG A 119 10.33 8.09 3.25
N PRO A 120 11.42 8.47 2.57
CA PRO A 120 11.94 9.83 2.68
C PRO A 120 10.91 10.89 2.31
N SER A 121 10.83 11.97 3.11
CA SER A 121 9.96 13.11 2.85
C SER A 121 10.34 13.85 1.56
N HIS A 122 11.63 13.81 1.20
CA HIS A 122 12.19 14.37 -0.02
C HIS A 122 13.24 13.43 -0.58
N TYR A 123 13.48 13.48 -1.88
CA TYR A 123 14.53 12.72 -2.57
C TYR A 123 15.06 13.51 -3.78
N LEU A 124 16.29 13.15 -4.21
CA LEU A 124 16.86 13.62 -5.46
C LEU A 124 16.45 12.67 -6.59
N ASP A 125 16.06 13.22 -7.74
CA ASP A 125 15.65 12.44 -8.90
C ASP A 125 16.87 11.95 -9.68
N GLY A 126 17.49 10.90 -9.15
CA GLY A 126 18.50 10.10 -9.84
C GLY A 126 19.83 10.80 -10.16
N PRO A 127 20.79 10.04 -10.70
CA PRO A 127 22.15 10.54 -10.95
C PRO A 127 22.28 11.40 -12.20
N ASN A 128 21.31 11.38 -13.10
CA ASN A 128 21.39 12.09 -14.39
C ASN A 128 20.68 13.44 -14.39
N ASP A 129 19.91 13.73 -13.34
CA ASP A 129 19.10 14.95 -13.24
C ASP A 129 19.16 15.48 -11.81
N VAL A 130 20.35 15.99 -11.45
CA VAL A 130 20.68 16.46 -10.10
C VAL A 130 20.05 17.80 -9.75
N ASP A 131 19.34 18.42 -10.68
CA ASP A 131 18.68 19.71 -10.46
C ASP A 131 17.32 19.56 -9.76
N TRP A 132 16.84 18.31 -9.61
CA TRP A 132 15.53 18.03 -9.12
C TRP A 132 15.52 17.52 -7.67
N ILE A 133 14.85 18.26 -6.79
CA ILE A 133 14.56 17.83 -5.42
C ILE A 133 13.05 17.68 -5.28
N TRP A 134 12.59 16.46 -5.06
CA TRP A 134 11.18 16.14 -5.01
C TRP A 134 10.69 15.91 -3.57
N ARG A 135 9.42 16.24 -3.31
CA ARG A 135 8.71 15.72 -2.15
C ARG A 135 8.49 14.23 -2.30
N ASN A 136 8.16 13.55 -1.19
CA ASN A 136 7.78 12.13 -1.23
C ASN A 136 6.81 11.83 -2.38
N GLU A 137 7.23 10.98 -3.31
CA GLU A 137 6.49 10.70 -4.56
C GLU A 137 5.08 10.19 -4.30
N LEU A 138 4.92 9.28 -3.32
CA LEU A 138 3.62 8.68 -3.02
C LEU A 138 2.64 9.73 -2.48
N LEU A 139 3.09 10.58 -1.57
CA LEU A 139 2.27 11.67 -1.00
C LEU A 139 1.96 12.72 -2.06
N ARG A 140 2.94 13.11 -2.88
CA ARG A 140 2.75 14.06 -3.97
C ARG A 140 1.73 13.56 -4.99
N THR A 141 1.87 12.32 -5.46
CA THR A 141 0.92 11.71 -6.41
C THR A 141 -0.50 11.71 -5.84
N ARG A 142 -0.65 11.40 -4.56
CA ARG A 142 -1.94 11.45 -3.88
C ARG A 142 -2.51 12.88 -3.83
N GLU A 143 -1.70 13.85 -3.45
CA GLU A 143 -2.11 15.26 -3.33
C GLU A 143 -2.54 15.80 -4.69
N ASN A 144 -1.75 15.57 -5.72
CA ASN A 144 -2.08 15.98 -7.10
C ASN A 144 -3.39 15.35 -7.60
N ALA A 145 -3.76 14.15 -7.12
CA ALA A 145 -5.03 13.54 -7.44
C ALA A 145 -6.23 14.24 -6.80
N LEU A 146 -6.03 14.79 -5.60
CA LEU A 146 -7.12 15.31 -4.77
C LEU A 146 -7.28 16.82 -4.85
N TYR A 147 -6.18 17.55 -5.08
CA TYR A 147 -6.11 19.00 -4.94
C TYR A 147 -5.50 19.66 -6.18
N VAL A 148 -5.78 20.94 -6.33
CA VAL A 148 -5.07 21.83 -7.26
C VAL A 148 -4.33 22.82 -6.40
N ASP A 149 -3.00 22.87 -6.53
CA ASP A 149 -2.11 23.70 -5.72
C ASP A 149 -1.26 24.61 -6.59
N TYR A 150 -0.73 25.68 -6.00
CA TYR A 150 0.21 26.59 -6.65
C TYR A 150 1.62 26.25 -6.19
N GLU A 151 2.35 25.55 -7.05
CA GLU A 151 3.64 24.94 -6.71
C GLU A 151 4.80 25.59 -7.46
N GLU A 152 5.98 25.54 -6.86
CA GLU A 152 7.24 25.86 -7.52
C GLU A 152 7.64 24.68 -8.43
N THR A 153 7.91 25.00 -9.69
CA THR A 153 8.40 24.06 -10.71
C THR A 153 9.64 24.68 -11.37
N ASP A 154 10.29 24.00 -12.29
CA ASP A 154 11.47 24.52 -12.98
C ASP A 154 11.19 25.74 -13.85
N ASP A 155 9.98 25.81 -14.38
CA ASP A 155 9.50 26.96 -15.17
C ASP A 155 9.00 28.10 -14.28
N GLY A 156 9.16 27.99 -12.95
CA GLY A 156 8.67 28.94 -11.96
C GLY A 156 7.40 28.46 -11.26
N TYR A 157 6.63 29.38 -10.71
CA TYR A 157 5.40 29.06 -9.97
C TYR A 157 4.24 28.85 -10.93
N MET A 158 3.56 27.71 -10.81
CA MET A 158 2.36 27.40 -11.60
C MET A 158 1.33 26.60 -10.83
N TRP A 159 0.09 26.61 -11.31
CA TRP A 159 -0.95 25.74 -10.80
C TRP A 159 -0.73 24.31 -11.28
N THR A 160 -0.71 23.36 -10.32
CA THR A 160 -0.55 21.93 -10.56
C THR A 160 -1.72 21.15 -9.97
N GLY A 161 -1.82 19.87 -10.33
CA GLY A 161 -2.85 18.99 -9.79
C GLY A 161 -4.09 18.90 -10.68
N GLY A 162 -4.94 17.95 -10.35
CA GLY A 162 -6.14 17.64 -11.13
C GLY A 162 -5.86 17.08 -12.53
N ASP A 163 -4.61 16.72 -12.83
CA ASP A 163 -4.22 16.16 -14.12
C ASP A 163 -4.79 14.75 -14.29
N PRO A 164 -5.73 14.57 -15.25
CA PRO A 164 -6.40 13.29 -15.45
C PRO A 164 -5.51 12.21 -16.08
N ASP A 165 -4.39 12.57 -16.69
CA ASP A 165 -3.57 11.60 -17.44
C ASP A 165 -2.54 10.87 -16.55
N GLN A 166 -2.37 11.28 -15.28
CA GLN A 166 -1.48 10.65 -14.30
C GLN A 166 -2.11 9.43 -13.58
N PHE A 167 -3.39 9.14 -13.80
CA PHE A 167 -4.10 8.11 -13.03
C PHE A 167 -4.35 6.84 -13.83
N TYR A 168 -3.78 5.75 -13.34
CA TYR A 168 -4.11 4.40 -13.80
C TYR A 168 -5.43 3.97 -13.15
N ILE A 169 -6.37 3.53 -13.98
CA ILE A 169 -7.77 3.25 -13.63
C ILE A 169 -7.90 2.16 -12.57
N GLU A 170 -6.92 1.27 -12.44
CA GLU A 170 -6.98 0.16 -11.50
C GLU A 170 -5.58 -0.23 -11.03
N THR A 171 -5.32 -0.07 -9.73
CA THR A 171 -4.05 -0.51 -9.18
C THR A 171 -4.07 -2.00 -8.88
N ALA A 172 -2.91 -2.65 -8.95
CA ALA A 172 -2.80 -4.07 -8.63
C ALA A 172 -3.26 -4.37 -7.19
N ALA A 173 -3.05 -3.45 -6.24
CA ALA A 173 -3.54 -3.59 -4.86
C ALA A 173 -5.07 -3.59 -4.77
N THR A 174 -5.77 -2.72 -5.51
CA THR A 174 -7.25 -2.71 -5.55
C THR A 174 -7.79 -3.98 -6.19
N ARG A 175 -7.19 -4.44 -7.30
CA ARG A 175 -7.55 -5.71 -7.95
C ARG A 175 -7.36 -6.89 -7.01
N LEU A 176 -6.25 -6.94 -6.27
CA LEU A 176 -5.98 -7.96 -5.27
C LEU A 176 -7.09 -7.99 -4.20
N VAL A 177 -7.47 -6.84 -3.65
CA VAL A 177 -8.50 -6.75 -2.61
C VAL A 177 -9.87 -7.19 -3.15
N LEU A 178 -10.23 -6.82 -4.37
CA LEU A 178 -11.48 -7.28 -5.00
C LEU A 178 -11.45 -8.79 -5.28
N ALA A 179 -10.32 -9.35 -5.69
CA ALA A 179 -10.13 -10.79 -5.83
C ALA A 179 -10.27 -11.50 -4.47
N MET A 180 -9.67 -10.96 -3.41
CA MET A 180 -9.83 -11.46 -2.04
C MET A 180 -11.29 -11.46 -1.58
N LYS A 181 -12.06 -10.40 -1.95
CA LYS A 181 -13.49 -10.34 -1.63
C LYS A 181 -14.26 -11.46 -2.33
N ARG A 182 -14.07 -11.63 -3.64
CA ARG A 182 -14.74 -12.68 -4.43
C ARG A 182 -14.35 -14.09 -3.98
N ALA A 183 -13.11 -14.26 -3.51
CA ALA A 183 -12.64 -15.51 -2.91
C ALA A 183 -13.09 -15.71 -1.44
N GLY A 184 -13.89 -14.81 -0.87
CA GLY A 184 -14.41 -14.92 0.50
C GLY A 184 -13.39 -14.67 1.61
N LEU A 185 -12.22 -14.10 1.30
CA LEU A 185 -11.19 -13.80 2.30
C LEU A 185 -11.53 -12.57 3.15
N LEU A 186 -12.39 -11.67 2.67
CA LEU A 186 -12.80 -10.47 3.41
C LEU A 186 -14.00 -10.77 4.31
N THR A 187 -13.88 -11.81 5.15
CA THR A 187 -14.89 -12.29 6.09
C THR A 187 -14.21 -12.70 7.40
N GLU A 188 -15.01 -12.96 8.44
CA GLU A 188 -14.50 -13.56 9.68
C GLU A 188 -13.78 -14.90 9.41
N ARG A 189 -14.33 -15.74 8.52
CA ARG A 189 -13.70 -17.01 8.14
C ARG A 189 -12.34 -16.80 7.51
N GLY A 190 -12.21 -15.83 6.59
CA GLY A 190 -10.94 -15.49 5.97
C GLY A 190 -9.92 -14.92 6.97
N ALA A 191 -10.36 -14.05 7.89
CA ALA A 191 -9.51 -13.52 8.96
C ALA A 191 -9.00 -14.65 9.88
N ARG A 192 -9.84 -15.62 10.24
CA ARG A 192 -9.46 -16.79 11.03
C ARG A 192 -8.50 -17.71 10.29
N ALA A 193 -8.72 -17.94 8.99
CA ALA A 193 -7.83 -18.72 8.14
C ALA A 193 -6.43 -18.06 8.05
N ALA A 194 -6.38 -16.76 7.83
CA ALA A 194 -5.13 -16.00 7.80
C ALA A 194 -4.38 -16.08 9.14
N ALA A 195 -5.09 -15.89 10.27
CA ALA A 195 -4.51 -16.00 11.60
C ALA A 195 -3.99 -17.42 11.92
N ALA A 196 -4.59 -18.45 11.37
CA ALA A 196 -4.18 -19.85 11.58
C ALA A 196 -2.93 -20.19 10.74
N ALA A 197 -2.94 -19.88 9.44
CA ALA A 197 -1.84 -20.16 8.52
C ALA A 197 -0.52 -19.47 8.91
N TRP A 198 -0.62 -18.29 9.51
CA TRP A 198 0.55 -17.48 9.91
C TRP A 198 0.93 -17.61 11.39
N LYS A 199 0.26 -18.49 12.16
CA LYS A 199 0.46 -18.61 13.62
C LYS A 199 1.91 -18.88 14.04
N VAL A 200 2.63 -19.68 13.26
CA VAL A 200 4.03 -20.09 13.53
C VAL A 200 4.97 -19.69 12.38
N ALA A 201 4.53 -18.76 11.55
CA ALA A 201 5.34 -18.30 10.42
C ALA A 201 6.45 -17.37 10.90
N GLU A 202 7.70 -17.76 10.62
CA GLU A 202 8.89 -16.94 10.83
C GLU A 202 9.52 -16.68 9.46
N PHE A 203 9.99 -15.46 9.24
CA PHE A 203 10.66 -15.05 8.01
C PHE A 203 11.66 -13.93 8.30
N ASP A 204 12.67 -13.83 7.45
CA ASP A 204 13.74 -12.84 7.49
C ASP A 204 13.98 -12.24 6.09
N SER A 205 14.97 -11.36 5.98
CA SER A 205 15.30 -10.67 4.72
C SER A 205 15.62 -11.62 3.55
N GLY A 206 16.11 -12.84 3.83
CA GLY A 206 16.42 -13.85 2.81
C GLY A 206 15.22 -14.73 2.44
N THR A 207 14.09 -14.58 3.13
CA THR A 207 12.91 -15.40 2.87
C THR A 207 12.28 -15.01 1.54
N ARG A 208 12.17 -16.00 0.64
CA ARG A 208 11.70 -15.79 -0.71
C ARG A 208 10.17 -15.68 -0.80
N TRP A 209 9.70 -15.01 -1.84
CA TRP A 209 8.29 -14.79 -2.14
C TRP A 209 7.44 -16.08 -2.16
N GLU A 210 8.00 -17.21 -2.60
CA GLU A 210 7.28 -18.50 -2.62
C GLU A 210 6.71 -18.89 -1.27
N PHE A 211 7.36 -18.47 -0.17
CA PHE A 211 6.83 -18.66 1.18
C PHE A 211 5.46 -18.00 1.36
N CYS A 212 5.29 -16.76 0.89
CA CYS A 212 4.01 -16.05 0.96
C CYS A 212 2.95 -16.73 0.12
N ARG A 213 3.31 -17.20 -1.08
CA ARG A 213 2.42 -17.93 -1.98
C ARG A 213 1.90 -19.21 -1.31
N ASP A 214 2.76 -19.96 -0.63
CA ASP A 214 2.36 -21.18 0.06
C ASP A 214 1.44 -20.88 1.25
N LYS A 215 1.73 -19.80 2.02
CA LYS A 215 0.85 -19.32 3.08
C LYS A 215 -0.50 -18.82 2.56
N ALA A 216 -0.52 -18.11 1.45
CA ALA A 216 -1.77 -17.69 0.80
C ALA A 216 -2.61 -18.89 0.35
N ARG A 217 -1.98 -19.95 -0.15
CA ARG A 217 -2.66 -21.23 -0.49
C ARG A 217 -3.30 -21.87 0.73
N GLU A 218 -2.57 -22.00 1.86
CA GLU A 218 -3.13 -22.50 3.12
C GLU A 218 -4.38 -21.71 3.56
N VAL A 219 -4.34 -20.38 3.43
CA VAL A 219 -5.48 -19.50 3.76
C VAL A 219 -6.65 -19.74 2.83
N LEU A 220 -6.42 -19.82 1.52
CA LEU A 220 -7.46 -20.07 0.53
C LEU A 220 -8.13 -21.43 0.74
N GLU A 221 -7.37 -22.49 0.98
CA GLU A 221 -7.88 -23.84 1.25
C GLU A 221 -8.76 -23.87 2.50
N ALA A 222 -8.40 -23.12 3.55
CA ALA A 222 -9.20 -23.04 4.78
C ALA A 222 -10.43 -22.13 4.64
N ALA A 223 -10.36 -21.09 3.81
CA ALA A 223 -11.45 -20.13 3.63
C ALA A 223 -12.50 -20.57 2.60
N LEU A 224 -12.08 -21.24 1.53
CA LEU A 224 -13.02 -21.71 0.50
C LEU A 224 -13.82 -22.94 1.01
N PRO A 225 -15.12 -23.04 0.67
CA PRO A 225 -15.89 -24.23 0.95
C PRO A 225 -15.35 -25.43 0.17
N SER A 226 -15.27 -26.61 0.81
CA SER A 226 -14.69 -27.84 0.22
C SER A 226 -15.39 -28.31 -1.06
N ASP A 227 -16.67 -27.95 -1.23
CA ASP A 227 -17.51 -28.36 -2.36
C ASP A 227 -17.56 -27.32 -3.49
N THR A 228 -16.78 -26.25 -3.39
CA THR A 228 -16.77 -25.18 -4.40
C THR A 228 -15.97 -25.64 -5.62
N VAL A 229 -16.65 -25.95 -6.71
CA VAL A 229 -15.99 -26.05 -8.03
C VAL A 229 -15.66 -24.63 -8.48
N PRO A 230 -14.38 -24.23 -8.59
CA PRO A 230 -14.02 -22.87 -8.94
C PRO A 230 -14.50 -22.54 -10.37
N SER A 231 -15.29 -21.46 -10.50
CA SER A 231 -15.54 -20.83 -11.80
C SER A 231 -14.21 -20.34 -12.42
N GLU A 232 -14.21 -20.06 -13.70
CA GLU A 232 -13.01 -19.50 -14.38
C GLU A 232 -12.56 -18.19 -13.70
N SER A 233 -13.49 -17.28 -13.43
CA SER A 233 -13.19 -16.01 -12.75
C SER A 233 -12.62 -16.22 -11.34
N LEU A 234 -13.06 -17.23 -10.60
CA LEU A 234 -12.50 -17.54 -9.28
C LEU A 234 -11.07 -18.11 -9.39
N ARG A 235 -10.74 -18.81 -10.47
CA ARG A 235 -9.36 -19.29 -10.70
C ARG A 235 -8.41 -18.12 -10.95
N ASP A 236 -8.84 -17.11 -11.73
CA ASP A 236 -8.05 -15.90 -11.97
C ASP A 236 -7.85 -15.11 -10.68
N ASP A 237 -8.89 -15.00 -9.85
CA ASP A 237 -8.79 -14.35 -8.53
C ASP A 237 -7.81 -15.10 -7.60
N VAL A 238 -7.89 -16.42 -7.55
CA VAL A 238 -6.96 -17.26 -6.77
C VAL A 238 -5.53 -17.07 -7.27
N HIS A 239 -5.32 -17.07 -8.59
CA HIS A 239 -4.00 -16.84 -9.18
C HIS A 239 -3.43 -15.47 -8.78
N LEU A 240 -4.23 -14.41 -8.90
CA LEU A 240 -3.84 -13.07 -8.50
C LEU A 240 -3.49 -12.98 -7.00
N ILE A 241 -4.27 -13.62 -6.12
CA ILE A 241 -3.99 -13.66 -4.68
C ILE A 241 -2.66 -14.37 -4.42
N LEU A 242 -2.44 -15.54 -5.04
CA LEU A 242 -1.19 -16.29 -4.90
C LEU A 242 0.03 -15.54 -5.43
N GLU A 243 -0.15 -14.61 -6.37
CA GLU A 243 0.92 -13.84 -7.01
C GLU A 243 1.24 -12.53 -6.29
N LYS A 244 0.22 -11.88 -5.69
CA LYS A 244 0.34 -10.51 -5.17
C LYS A 244 0.25 -10.37 -3.66
N TRP A 245 -0.31 -11.36 -2.95
CA TRP A 245 -0.42 -11.26 -1.51
C TRP A 245 0.91 -11.61 -0.84
N THR A 246 1.72 -10.60 -0.61
CA THR A 246 3.09 -10.70 -0.12
C THR A 246 3.18 -10.74 1.42
N PHE A 247 4.37 -10.56 1.96
CA PHE A 247 4.69 -10.59 3.39
C PHE A 247 3.85 -9.59 4.21
N PRO A 248 3.57 -9.90 5.50
CA PRO A 248 3.07 -8.91 6.43
C PRO A 248 4.10 -7.80 6.65
N LEU A 249 3.67 -6.54 6.50
CA LEU A 249 4.57 -5.38 6.56
C LEU A 249 4.66 -4.73 7.94
N LEU A 250 3.92 -5.21 8.95
CA LEU A 250 3.82 -4.56 10.26
C LEU A 250 5.12 -4.60 11.08
N SER A 251 6.05 -5.51 10.78
CA SER A 251 7.39 -5.55 11.39
C SER A 251 8.25 -4.36 10.95
N LEU A 252 8.01 -3.83 9.76
CA LEU A 252 8.74 -2.73 9.16
C LEU A 252 8.31 -1.38 9.74
N ASP A 253 9.21 -0.40 9.62
CA ASP A 253 8.85 1.00 9.87
C ASP A 253 8.38 1.65 8.57
N LEU A 254 7.09 1.99 8.51
CA LEU A 254 6.45 2.61 7.35
C LEU A 254 6.18 4.10 7.54
N LYS A 255 6.70 4.69 8.62
CA LYS A 255 6.55 6.13 8.87
C LYS A 255 7.43 6.93 7.92
N GLU A 256 6.99 8.14 7.67
CA GLU A 256 7.78 9.11 6.91
C GLU A 256 9.15 9.34 7.60
N GLU A 257 10.20 9.34 6.79
CA GLU A 257 11.56 9.67 7.22
C GLU A 257 11.83 11.13 6.83
N PRO A 258 11.88 12.04 7.82
CA PRO A 258 12.12 13.44 7.52
C PRO A 258 13.53 13.64 6.98
N VAL A 259 13.62 14.21 5.77
CA VAL A 259 14.87 14.64 5.16
C VAL A 259 14.79 16.14 4.95
N SER A 260 15.79 16.89 5.44
CA SER A 260 15.79 18.33 5.29
C SER A 260 16.22 18.72 3.86
N MET A 261 15.63 19.80 3.35
CA MET A 261 16.04 20.39 2.06
C MET A 261 17.53 20.78 2.05
N GLU A 262 18.07 21.19 3.19
CA GLU A 262 19.48 21.50 3.37
C GLU A 262 20.36 20.28 3.12
N THR A 263 20.00 19.12 3.71
CA THR A 263 20.69 17.84 3.48
C THR A 263 20.66 17.42 2.01
N LEU A 264 19.52 17.63 1.34
CA LEU A 264 19.39 17.29 -0.09
C LEU A 264 20.25 18.20 -0.96
N LYS A 265 20.24 19.52 -0.71
CA LYS A 265 21.11 20.47 -1.39
C LYS A 265 22.59 20.16 -1.18
N GLU A 266 23.01 19.83 0.04
CA GLU A 266 24.39 19.40 0.30
C GLU A 266 24.76 18.10 -0.45
N ARG A 267 23.82 17.18 -0.63
CA ARG A 267 24.04 15.97 -1.45
C ARG A 267 24.17 16.30 -2.92
N GLN A 268 23.33 17.19 -3.42
CA GLN A 268 23.36 17.72 -4.78
C GLN A 268 24.69 18.42 -5.06
N ASP A 269 25.10 19.36 -4.20
CA ASP A 269 26.36 20.09 -4.32
C ASP A 269 27.57 19.13 -4.31
N ARG A 270 27.56 18.13 -3.44
CA ARG A 270 28.62 17.10 -3.42
C ARG A 270 28.65 16.25 -4.69
N TYR A 271 27.51 15.93 -5.27
CA TYR A 271 27.44 15.21 -6.53
C TYR A 271 28.01 16.07 -7.67
N LEU A 272 27.54 17.29 -7.80
CA LEU A 272 28.01 18.25 -8.80
C LEU A 272 29.53 18.50 -8.68
N SER A 273 30.03 18.69 -7.47
CA SER A 273 31.47 18.87 -7.22
C SER A 273 32.30 17.66 -7.63
N ARG A 274 31.78 16.46 -7.51
CA ARG A 274 32.46 15.24 -7.96
C ARG A 274 32.44 15.07 -9.48
N GLN A 275 31.38 15.53 -10.13
CA GLN A 275 31.20 15.40 -11.57
C GLN A 275 31.91 16.51 -12.35
N TYR A 276 31.95 17.71 -11.78
CA TYR A 276 32.52 18.91 -12.45
C TYR A 276 33.77 19.48 -11.76
N GLY A 277 34.16 18.94 -10.61
CA GLY A 277 35.32 19.38 -9.87
C GLY A 277 36.38 18.33 -9.85
N THR A 278 37.29 18.39 -10.78
CA THR A 278 38.75 18.17 -10.61
C THR A 278 39.54 17.93 -11.90
N ASP A 279 38.99 18.17 -13.06
CA ASP A 279 39.82 18.06 -14.27
C ASP A 279 39.48 19.16 -15.27
N ASP A 280 39.85 20.40 -14.97
CA ASP A 280 40.18 21.37 -16.01
C ASP A 280 40.45 22.79 -15.44
N TYR A 281 41.52 22.88 -14.63
CA TYR A 281 42.26 24.15 -14.49
C TYR A 281 43.69 23.84 -14.06
N TYR A 282 44.50 23.35 -14.99
CA TYR A 282 45.93 23.63 -15.08
C TYR A 282 46.37 23.49 -16.55
#